data_dc574e58f467d6cb626633c46dad799d
#
_entry.id   dc574e58f467d6cb626633c46dad799d
#
_cell.length_a   1.000
_cell.length_b   1.000
_cell.length_c   1.000
_cell.angle_alpha   90.00
_cell.angle_beta   90.00
_cell.angle_gamma   90.00
#
_symmetry.space_group_name_H-M   'P 1'
#
loop_
_entity.id
_entity.type
_entity.pdbx_description
1 polymer ?
#
loop_
_entity_poly.entity_id
_entity_poly.type
_entity_poly.pdbx_seq_one_letter_code
_entity_poly.pdbx_strand_id
1 'polypeptide(L)'
;MLELKYGDSKVDIDLSKAKSVKVLNENPMDEITDLKSEFIKGVTTNMINSKPLREVISKGDKVTIVISDLTRFWQRQDLICEQLVDYLVEEIGISYDDIVIVVAIGTHRMQTEEELCQLASKKVYDKVKVVNHDCDADDLVCVGKTKIGTEVYVNPLVVGRKVIMVQGQF
;
A
#
# COMPACT_ATOMS: atom_id res chain seq x y z
N MET A 1 11.10 1.82 35.35
CA MET A 1 11.95 1.84 34.16
C MET A 1 11.03 1.52 32.97
N LEU A 2 11.12 2.24 31.88
CA LEU A 2 10.34 1.96 30.66
C LEU A 2 11.30 1.38 29.61
N GLU A 3 11.02 0.18 29.18
CA GLU A 3 11.78 -0.50 28.12
C GLU A 3 11.20 -0.15 26.74
N LEU A 4 12.02 0.35 25.83
CA LEU A 4 11.65 0.62 24.45
C LEU A 4 12.44 -0.27 23.49
N LYS A 5 11.78 -0.69 22.39
CA LYS A 5 12.42 -1.42 21.31
C LYS A 5 13.36 -0.50 20.52
N TYR A 6 14.59 -0.98 20.24
CA TYR A 6 15.62 -0.25 19.48
C TYR A 6 16.32 -1.21 18.50
N GLY A 7 15.84 -1.27 17.28
CA GLY A 7 16.26 -2.30 16.31
C GLY A 7 15.98 -3.70 16.86
N ASP A 8 17.00 -4.55 16.89
CA ASP A 8 16.92 -5.91 17.45
C ASP A 8 17.21 -5.97 18.98
N SER A 9 17.46 -4.80 19.58
CA SER A 9 17.73 -4.66 21.00
C SER A 9 16.63 -3.88 21.72
N LYS A 10 16.81 -3.67 23.03
CA LYS A 10 15.93 -2.87 23.88
C LYS A 10 16.76 -1.84 24.63
N VAL A 11 16.15 -0.70 24.89
CA VAL A 11 16.75 0.39 25.66
C VAL A 11 15.85 0.73 26.83
N ASP A 12 16.44 0.78 28.02
CA ASP A 12 15.79 1.23 29.24
C ASP A 12 15.84 2.76 29.36
N ILE A 13 14.67 3.36 29.54
CA ILE A 13 14.58 4.80 29.77
C ILE A 13 14.44 5.06 31.28
N ASP A 14 15.37 5.82 31.84
CA ASP A 14 15.27 6.30 33.21
C ASP A 14 14.27 7.45 33.33
N LEU A 15 13.13 7.14 33.95
CA LEU A 15 12.05 8.09 34.19
C LEU A 15 12.08 8.70 35.62
N SER A 16 13.13 8.46 36.38
CA SER A 16 13.21 8.89 37.78
C SER A 16 13.10 10.41 37.98
N LYS A 17 13.47 11.20 36.97
CA LYS A 17 13.38 12.68 36.98
C LYS A 17 12.11 13.23 36.35
N ALA A 18 11.22 12.38 35.82
CA ALA A 18 9.96 12.81 35.20
C ALA A 18 8.96 13.22 36.31
N LYS A 19 8.32 14.38 36.15
CA LYS A 19 7.25 14.82 37.06
C LYS A 19 5.98 13.99 36.95
N SER A 20 5.72 13.48 35.78
CA SER A 20 4.61 12.54 35.47
C SER A 20 4.96 11.74 34.24
N VAL A 21 4.45 10.52 34.16
CA VAL A 21 4.58 9.63 33.00
C VAL A 21 3.19 9.12 32.63
N LYS A 22 2.83 9.26 31.36
CA LYS A 22 1.61 8.68 30.82
C LYS A 22 2.00 7.77 29.64
N VAL A 23 1.73 6.50 29.78
CA VAL A 23 1.88 5.53 28.68
C VAL A 23 0.58 5.50 27.91
N LEU A 24 0.65 5.83 26.63
CA LEU A 24 -0.49 5.73 25.72
C LEU A 24 -0.41 4.36 25.05
N ASN A 25 -1.45 3.57 25.22
CA ASN A 25 -1.64 2.31 24.54
C ASN A 25 -2.76 2.47 23.52
N GLU A 26 -2.69 1.70 22.47
CA GLU A 26 -3.78 1.53 21.51
C GLU A 26 -5.00 0.88 22.19
N ASN A 27 -6.18 1.15 21.68
CA ASN A 27 -7.37 0.44 22.10
C ASN A 27 -7.28 -1.02 21.61
N PRO A 28 -7.69 -1.99 22.43
CA PRO A 28 -7.75 -3.37 21.97
C PRO A 28 -8.72 -3.48 20.78
N MET A 29 -8.29 -4.19 19.75
CA MET A 29 -9.11 -4.54 18.60
C MET A 29 -9.14 -6.05 18.44
N ASP A 30 -10.27 -6.55 17.96
CA ASP A 30 -10.39 -7.97 17.64
C ASP A 30 -9.47 -8.32 16.45
N GLU A 31 -8.85 -9.48 16.54
CA GLU A 31 -7.99 -9.99 15.48
C GLU A 31 -8.83 -10.38 14.24
N ILE A 32 -8.36 -10.02 13.06
CA ILE A 32 -8.99 -10.46 11.81
C ILE A 32 -8.64 -11.93 11.58
N THR A 33 -9.61 -12.80 11.78
CA THR A 33 -9.46 -14.27 11.62
C THR A 33 -9.75 -14.75 10.20
N ASP A 34 -10.51 -13.99 9.40
CA ASP A 34 -10.83 -14.25 7.99
C ASP A 34 -10.58 -13.00 7.16
N LEU A 35 -9.34 -12.86 6.68
CA LEU A 35 -8.90 -11.72 5.89
C LEU A 35 -9.71 -11.58 4.60
N LYS A 36 -10.03 -12.68 3.91
CA LYS A 36 -10.78 -12.63 2.65
C LYS A 36 -12.18 -12.06 2.87
N SER A 37 -12.88 -12.53 3.89
CA SER A 37 -14.23 -12.04 4.22
C SER A 37 -14.21 -10.56 4.57
N GLU A 38 -13.27 -10.12 5.40
CA GLU A 38 -13.15 -8.71 5.80
C GLU A 38 -12.74 -7.81 4.64
N PHE A 39 -11.83 -8.27 3.77
CA PHE A 39 -11.48 -7.57 2.53
C PHE A 39 -12.71 -7.37 1.63
N ILE A 40 -13.49 -8.44 1.38
CA ILE A 40 -14.71 -8.36 0.56
C ILE A 40 -15.71 -7.36 1.15
N LYS A 41 -15.94 -7.38 2.46
CA LYS A 41 -16.79 -6.37 3.13
C LYS A 41 -16.23 -4.96 2.90
N GLY A 42 -14.93 -4.77 3.05
CA GLY A 42 -14.26 -3.48 2.85
C GLY A 42 -14.47 -2.89 1.45
N VAL A 43 -14.49 -3.73 0.40
CA VAL A 43 -14.61 -3.27 -0.99
C VAL A 43 -16.05 -3.31 -1.54
N THR A 44 -17.02 -3.84 -0.76
CA THR A 44 -18.41 -3.99 -1.22
C THR A 44 -19.44 -3.27 -0.36
N THR A 45 -19.29 -3.24 0.97
CA THR A 45 -20.31 -2.75 1.90
C THR A 45 -19.82 -1.74 2.92
N ASN A 46 -18.56 -1.83 3.35
CA ASN A 46 -18.00 -0.99 4.42
C ASN A 46 -17.15 0.18 3.88
N MET A 47 -17.47 0.69 2.68
CA MET A 47 -16.74 1.82 2.11
C MET A 47 -17.06 3.13 2.82
N ILE A 48 -16.08 4.02 2.87
CA ILE A 48 -16.24 5.38 3.39
C ILE A 48 -16.31 6.36 2.22
N ASN A 49 -17.44 7.03 2.03
CA ASN A 49 -17.66 8.03 0.98
C ASN A 49 -17.32 7.56 -0.45
N SER A 50 -17.47 6.28 -0.72
CA SER A 50 -17.17 5.66 -2.02
C SER A 50 -18.26 4.68 -2.43
N LYS A 51 -18.28 4.34 -3.71
CA LYS A 51 -19.07 3.23 -4.26
C LYS A 51 -18.31 1.90 -4.09
N PRO A 52 -19.01 0.76 -4.15
CA PRO A 52 -18.38 -0.54 -4.25
C PRO A 52 -17.33 -0.59 -5.36
N LEU A 53 -16.23 -1.30 -5.12
CA LEU A 53 -15.10 -1.31 -6.06
C LEU A 53 -15.52 -1.76 -7.48
N ARG A 54 -16.45 -2.72 -7.60
CA ARG A 54 -17.02 -3.18 -8.88
C ARG A 54 -17.87 -2.13 -9.62
N GLU A 55 -18.26 -1.03 -8.97
CA GLU A 55 -18.93 0.10 -9.62
C GLU A 55 -17.94 1.19 -10.07
N VAL A 56 -16.70 1.13 -9.59
CA VAL A 56 -15.62 2.06 -9.92
C VAL A 56 -14.72 1.50 -11.02
N ILE A 57 -14.50 0.18 -10.99
CA ILE A 57 -13.65 -0.57 -11.92
C ILE A 57 -14.50 -1.56 -12.69
N SER A 58 -14.28 -1.64 -13.99
CA SER A 58 -15.01 -2.49 -14.91
C SER A 58 -14.05 -3.37 -15.73
N LYS A 59 -14.55 -4.50 -16.23
CA LYS A 59 -13.80 -5.36 -17.14
C LYS A 59 -13.24 -4.55 -18.32
N GLY A 60 -11.94 -4.72 -18.59
CA GLY A 60 -11.21 -4.00 -19.65
C GLY A 60 -10.54 -2.71 -19.17
N ASP A 61 -10.78 -2.25 -17.93
CA ASP A 61 -10.00 -1.17 -17.35
C ASP A 61 -8.55 -1.62 -17.12
N LYS A 62 -7.62 -0.70 -17.31
CA LYS A 62 -6.24 -0.86 -16.85
C LYS A 62 -6.13 -0.37 -15.41
N VAL A 63 -5.57 -1.17 -14.53
CA VAL A 63 -5.50 -0.90 -13.10
C VAL A 63 -4.04 -0.75 -12.67
N THR A 64 -3.76 0.30 -11.89
CA THR A 64 -2.48 0.47 -11.21
C THR A 64 -2.71 0.39 -9.71
N ILE A 65 -2.05 -0.55 -9.05
CA ILE A 65 -2.03 -0.66 -7.60
C ILE A 65 -0.75 0.02 -7.11
N VAL A 66 -0.88 1.00 -6.23
CA VAL A 66 0.25 1.69 -5.63
C VAL A 66 0.41 1.20 -4.20
N ILE A 67 1.59 0.69 -3.87
CA ILE A 67 1.94 0.18 -2.55
C ILE A 67 3.14 0.94 -1.96
N SER A 68 3.32 0.87 -0.65
CA SER A 68 4.48 1.42 0.03
C SER A 68 5.72 0.55 -0.15
N ASP A 69 6.89 1.09 0.13
CA ASP A 69 8.17 0.40 0.11
C ASP A 69 8.41 -0.51 1.34
N LEU A 70 9.56 -1.17 1.37
CA LEU A 70 9.93 -2.10 2.43
C LEU A 70 9.93 -1.49 3.83
N THR A 71 10.14 -0.18 3.98
CA THR A 71 10.10 0.50 5.27
C THR A 71 8.71 0.49 5.91
N ARG A 72 7.68 0.16 5.14
CA ARG A 72 6.28 0.03 5.58
C ARG A 72 5.75 -1.40 5.50
N PHE A 73 6.62 -2.41 5.31
CA PHE A 73 6.21 -3.83 5.19
C PHE A 73 5.45 -4.35 6.41
N TRP A 74 5.67 -3.78 7.57
CA TRP A 74 4.89 -4.08 8.78
C TRP A 74 3.36 -3.86 8.61
N GLN A 75 2.93 -3.09 7.62
CA GLN A 75 1.51 -2.91 7.26
C GLN A 75 0.92 -4.13 6.53
N ARG A 76 1.71 -5.17 6.25
CA ARG A 76 1.27 -6.41 5.61
C ARG A 76 0.48 -6.17 4.31
N GLN A 77 0.91 -5.20 3.52
CA GLN A 77 0.31 -4.90 2.22
C GLN A 77 0.37 -6.07 1.22
N ASP A 78 1.32 -6.99 1.39
CA ASP A 78 1.43 -8.25 0.67
C ASP A 78 0.12 -9.06 0.70
N LEU A 79 -0.47 -9.18 1.88
CA LEU A 79 -1.73 -9.91 2.09
C LEU A 79 -2.91 -9.21 1.39
N ILE A 80 -2.94 -7.88 1.42
CA ILE A 80 -3.99 -7.10 0.76
C ILE A 80 -3.83 -7.14 -0.75
N CYS A 81 -2.59 -7.11 -1.27
CA CYS A 81 -2.35 -7.26 -2.71
C CYS A 81 -2.92 -8.58 -3.24
N GLU A 82 -2.76 -9.69 -2.51
CA GLU A 82 -3.35 -10.97 -2.91
C GLU A 82 -4.88 -10.88 -3.02
N GLN A 83 -5.55 -10.40 -1.98
CA GLN A 83 -7.00 -10.28 -1.98
C GLN A 83 -7.51 -9.34 -3.06
N LEU A 84 -6.81 -8.21 -3.26
CA LEU A 84 -7.19 -7.21 -4.26
C LEU A 84 -7.03 -7.74 -5.68
N VAL A 85 -5.89 -8.38 -6.00
CA VAL A 85 -5.66 -8.94 -7.34
C VAL A 85 -6.62 -10.08 -7.62
N ASP A 86 -6.85 -10.99 -6.66
CA ASP A 86 -7.85 -12.06 -6.80
C ASP A 86 -9.25 -11.44 -7.07
N TYR A 87 -9.66 -10.43 -6.33
CA TYR A 87 -10.96 -9.75 -6.53
C TYR A 87 -11.07 -9.09 -7.90
N LEU A 88 -10.03 -8.38 -8.34
CA LEU A 88 -10.01 -7.73 -9.65
C LEU A 88 -10.14 -8.75 -10.79
N VAL A 89 -9.47 -9.88 -10.67
CA VAL A 89 -9.45 -10.91 -11.71
C VAL A 89 -10.70 -11.80 -11.66
N GLU A 90 -11.04 -12.32 -10.49
CA GLU A 90 -12.11 -13.33 -10.34
C GLU A 90 -13.50 -12.70 -10.34
N GLU A 91 -13.70 -11.53 -9.69
CA GLU A 91 -15.01 -10.91 -9.52
C GLU A 91 -15.31 -9.82 -10.56
N ILE A 92 -14.29 -9.04 -10.98
CA ILE A 92 -14.48 -7.96 -11.97
C ILE A 92 -14.11 -8.43 -13.37
N GLY A 93 -13.18 -9.39 -13.52
CA GLY A 93 -12.74 -9.93 -14.80
C GLY A 93 -11.64 -9.12 -15.47
N ILE A 94 -10.79 -8.44 -14.68
CA ILE A 94 -9.58 -7.78 -15.18
C ILE A 94 -8.53 -8.83 -15.54
N SER A 95 -7.84 -8.64 -16.68
CA SER A 95 -6.69 -9.49 -17.00
C SER A 95 -5.49 -9.15 -16.13
N TYR A 96 -4.66 -10.15 -15.79
CA TYR A 96 -3.39 -9.91 -15.10
C TYR A 96 -2.49 -8.92 -15.87
N ASP A 97 -2.51 -8.95 -17.21
CA ASP A 97 -1.74 -8.05 -18.08
C ASP A 97 -2.21 -6.58 -17.98
N ASP A 98 -3.44 -6.34 -17.54
CA ASP A 98 -4.00 -5.00 -17.35
C ASP A 98 -3.72 -4.45 -15.95
N ILE A 99 -3.17 -5.25 -15.05
CA ILE A 99 -2.79 -4.86 -13.70
C ILE A 99 -1.28 -4.57 -13.66
N VAL A 100 -0.90 -3.50 -12.99
CA VAL A 100 0.50 -3.20 -12.63
C VAL A 100 0.57 -2.75 -11.19
N ILE A 101 1.61 -3.15 -10.48
CA ILE A 101 1.90 -2.68 -9.13
C ILE A 101 3.09 -1.74 -9.19
N VAL A 102 2.94 -0.55 -8.63
CA VAL A 102 4.00 0.45 -8.50
C VAL A 102 4.34 0.62 -7.02
N VAL A 103 5.59 0.36 -6.67
CA VAL A 103 6.09 0.59 -5.31
C VAL A 103 6.50 2.05 -5.19
N ALA A 104 5.80 2.80 -4.34
CA ALA A 104 6.01 4.22 -4.10
C ALA A 104 7.18 4.42 -3.12
N ILE A 105 8.40 4.40 -3.63
CA ILE A 105 9.63 4.48 -2.82
C ILE A 105 10.01 5.91 -2.42
N GLY A 106 9.37 6.93 -3.02
CA GLY A 106 9.78 8.33 -2.82
C GLY A 106 11.23 8.54 -3.27
N THR A 107 12.07 9.04 -2.36
CA THR A 107 13.52 9.22 -2.55
C THR A 107 14.36 8.10 -1.93
N HIS A 108 13.75 7.01 -1.51
CA HIS A 108 14.46 5.84 -1.01
C HIS A 108 15.14 5.10 -2.17
N ARG A 109 16.08 4.20 -1.84
CA ARG A 109 16.70 3.34 -2.84
C ARG A 109 15.67 2.43 -3.53
N MET A 110 15.96 2.04 -4.74
CA MET A 110 15.21 1.00 -5.46
C MET A 110 15.14 -0.30 -4.63
N GLN A 111 14.00 -0.94 -4.64
CA GLN A 111 13.82 -2.28 -4.08
C GLN A 111 14.41 -3.32 -5.02
N THR A 112 15.02 -4.37 -4.46
CA THR A 112 15.49 -5.52 -5.28
C THR A 112 14.31 -6.36 -5.76
N GLU A 113 14.55 -7.29 -6.69
CA GLU A 113 13.54 -8.21 -7.19
C GLU A 113 12.95 -9.07 -6.06
N GLU A 114 13.77 -9.50 -5.11
CA GLU A 114 13.33 -10.25 -3.94
C GLU A 114 12.45 -9.39 -3.03
N GLU A 115 12.79 -8.12 -2.85
CA GLU A 115 12.01 -7.17 -2.06
C GLU A 115 10.67 -6.83 -2.76
N LEU A 116 10.67 -6.65 -4.09
CA LEU A 116 9.44 -6.46 -4.86
C LEU A 116 8.52 -7.68 -4.75
N CYS A 117 9.09 -8.88 -4.86
CA CYS A 117 8.36 -10.14 -4.65
C CYS A 117 7.78 -10.24 -3.24
N GLN A 118 8.53 -9.84 -2.21
CA GLN A 118 8.06 -9.82 -0.83
C GLN A 118 6.91 -8.81 -0.64
N LEU A 119 7.04 -7.61 -1.21
CA LEU A 119 6.07 -6.51 -1.04
C LEU A 119 4.71 -6.80 -1.70
N ALA A 120 4.72 -7.43 -2.87
CA ALA A 120 3.51 -7.77 -3.61
C ALA A 120 2.92 -9.14 -3.25
N SER A 121 3.63 -9.96 -2.50
CA SER A 121 3.57 -11.42 -2.37
C SER A 121 4.03 -12.18 -3.61
N LYS A 122 4.59 -13.37 -3.39
CA LYS A 122 5.06 -14.22 -4.49
C LYS A 122 3.94 -14.62 -5.45
N LYS A 123 2.75 -14.92 -4.93
CA LYS A 123 1.58 -15.31 -5.73
C LYS A 123 1.20 -14.23 -6.75
N VAL A 124 1.27 -12.97 -6.35
CA VAL A 124 0.95 -11.82 -7.20
C VAL A 124 2.12 -11.49 -8.11
N TYR A 125 3.35 -11.48 -7.59
CA TYR A 125 4.57 -11.17 -8.32
C TYR A 125 4.77 -12.08 -9.55
N ASP A 126 4.43 -13.36 -9.44
CA ASP A 126 4.55 -14.33 -10.54
C ASP A 126 3.56 -14.07 -11.70
N LYS A 127 2.54 -13.21 -11.51
CA LYS A 127 1.44 -12.98 -12.46
C LYS A 127 1.27 -11.53 -12.90
N VAL A 128 1.69 -10.58 -12.07
CA VAL A 128 1.47 -9.15 -12.27
C VAL A 128 2.82 -8.44 -12.31
N LYS A 129 2.95 -7.50 -13.23
CA LYS A 129 4.15 -6.66 -13.30
C LYS A 129 4.27 -5.79 -12.06
N VAL A 130 5.38 -5.90 -11.33
CA VAL A 130 5.71 -5.08 -10.15
C VAL A 130 6.95 -4.25 -10.45
N VAL A 131 6.90 -2.94 -10.20
CA VAL A 131 8.00 -2.01 -10.53
C VAL A 131 8.22 -1.00 -9.41
N ASN A 132 9.46 -0.53 -9.28
CA ASN A 132 9.76 0.64 -8.48
C ASN A 132 9.26 1.91 -9.18
N HIS A 133 8.80 2.90 -8.41
CA HIS A 133 8.72 4.27 -8.89
C HIS A 133 10.11 4.89 -8.84
N ASP A 134 10.53 5.52 -9.94
CA ASP A 134 11.73 6.34 -9.97
C ASP A 134 11.33 7.82 -10.01
N CYS A 135 11.67 8.57 -8.97
CA CYS A 135 11.33 9.99 -8.88
C CYS A 135 12.23 10.88 -9.75
N ASP A 136 13.35 10.36 -10.23
CA ASP A 136 14.30 11.04 -11.10
C ASP A 136 14.22 10.60 -12.57
N ALA A 137 13.21 9.76 -12.91
CA ALA A 137 13.02 9.25 -14.27
C ALA A 137 12.66 10.38 -15.26
N ASP A 138 13.22 10.31 -16.46
CA ASP A 138 12.98 11.28 -17.52
C ASP A 138 11.57 11.20 -18.14
N ASP A 139 10.86 10.10 -17.91
CA ASP A 139 9.53 9.83 -18.48
C ASP A 139 8.37 10.21 -17.56
N LEU A 140 8.62 10.87 -16.44
CA LEU A 140 7.58 11.36 -15.54
C LEU A 140 6.61 12.31 -16.25
N VAL A 141 5.32 12.12 -16.02
CA VAL A 141 4.25 12.90 -16.66
C VAL A 141 3.81 14.05 -15.75
N CYS A 142 3.92 15.28 -16.26
CA CYS A 142 3.35 16.45 -15.59
C CYS A 142 1.82 16.40 -15.73
N VAL A 143 1.09 16.25 -14.63
CA VAL A 143 -0.37 16.19 -14.59
C VAL A 143 -1.01 17.53 -14.22
N GLY A 144 -0.22 18.53 -13.92
CA GLY A 144 -0.70 19.88 -13.62
C GLY A 144 0.17 20.65 -12.63
N LYS A 145 -0.42 21.73 -12.11
CA LYS A 145 0.25 22.64 -11.17
C LYS A 145 -0.68 22.95 -10.00
N THR A 146 -0.16 22.93 -8.81
CA THR A 146 -0.91 23.29 -7.61
C THR A 146 -1.22 24.80 -7.58
N LYS A 147 -2.17 25.20 -6.73
CA LYS A 147 -2.52 26.63 -6.54
C LYS A 147 -1.34 27.48 -6.06
N ILE A 148 -0.34 26.88 -5.41
CA ILE A 148 0.86 27.56 -4.93
C ILE A 148 2.03 27.49 -5.92
N GLY A 149 1.80 26.92 -7.12
CA GLY A 149 2.76 26.93 -8.21
C GLY A 149 3.67 25.68 -8.33
N THR A 150 3.50 24.66 -7.51
CA THR A 150 4.26 23.40 -7.61
C THR A 150 3.77 22.57 -8.79
N GLU A 151 4.65 22.22 -9.70
CA GLU A 151 4.38 21.26 -10.78
C GLU A 151 4.31 19.85 -10.21
N VAL A 152 3.31 19.06 -10.69
CA VAL A 152 3.05 17.72 -10.21
C VAL A 152 3.43 16.72 -11.29
N TYR A 153 4.49 15.97 -11.04
CA TYR A 153 4.96 14.89 -11.89
C TYR A 153 4.62 13.54 -11.28
N VAL A 154 4.13 12.62 -12.09
CA VAL A 154 3.72 11.28 -11.64
C VAL A 154 4.30 10.21 -12.55
N ASN A 155 4.38 8.98 -12.04
CA ASN A 155 4.77 7.83 -12.83
C ASN A 155 3.81 7.63 -14.02
N PRO A 156 4.30 7.39 -15.25
CA PRO A 156 3.44 7.19 -16.42
C PRO A 156 2.43 6.03 -16.25
N LEU A 157 2.75 5.04 -15.43
CA LEU A 157 1.88 3.89 -15.15
C LEU A 157 0.64 4.23 -14.32
N VAL A 158 0.50 5.45 -13.78
CA VAL A 158 -0.73 5.89 -13.11
C VAL A 158 -1.61 6.77 -14.00
N VAL A 159 -1.10 7.20 -15.16
CA VAL A 159 -1.83 8.09 -16.06
C VAL A 159 -2.76 7.30 -16.97
N GLY A 160 -4.04 7.73 -17.05
CA GLY A 160 -5.06 7.07 -17.88
C GLY A 160 -5.46 5.67 -17.41
N ARG A 161 -5.21 5.34 -16.14
CA ARG A 161 -5.54 4.06 -15.53
C ARG A 161 -6.41 4.27 -14.28
N LYS A 162 -7.07 3.22 -13.82
CA LYS A 162 -7.70 3.21 -12.49
C LYS A 162 -6.61 3.00 -11.46
N VAL A 163 -6.49 3.90 -10.49
CA VAL A 163 -5.43 3.84 -9.47
C VAL A 163 -6.04 3.45 -8.12
N ILE A 164 -5.50 2.40 -7.52
CA ILE A 164 -5.83 1.96 -6.16
C ILE A 164 -4.57 2.11 -5.31
N MET A 165 -4.65 2.90 -4.25
CA MET A 165 -3.56 3.00 -3.27
C MET A 165 -3.85 2.05 -2.12
N VAL A 166 -2.95 1.08 -1.92
CA VAL A 166 -2.97 0.19 -0.76
C VAL A 166 -2.05 0.79 0.28
N GLN A 167 -2.64 1.50 1.22
CA GLN A 167 -1.94 2.13 2.33
C GLN A 167 -2.86 2.11 3.54
N GLY A 168 -2.34 1.71 4.68
CA GLY A 168 -3.09 1.65 5.91
C GLY A 168 -2.29 0.99 7.00
N GLN A 169 -2.82 1.07 8.21
CA GLN A 169 -2.32 0.39 9.39
C GLN A 169 -3.39 -0.62 9.81
N PHE A 170 -2.99 -1.86 9.95
CA PHE A 170 -3.82 -2.93 10.51
C PHE A 170 -3.44 -3.17 11.95
#